data_26824919895a346516dcb40932f4d457
#
_entry.id   26824919895a346516dcb40932f4d457
#
_cell.length_a   1.000
_cell.length_b   1.000
_cell.length_c   1.000
_cell.angle_alpha   90.00
_cell.angle_beta   90.00
_cell.angle_gamma   90.00
#
_symmetry.space_group_name_H-M   'P 1'
#
loop_
_entity.id
_entity.type
_entity.pdbx_description
1 polymer ?
#
loop_
_entity_poly.entity_id
_entity_poly.type
_entity_poly.pdbx_seq_one_letter_code
_entity_poly.pdbx_strand_id
1 'polypeptide(L)'
;MFPYSEYDWNDFPERVSEGKTLFYPVGRWKLLEPDLSAFGDPDDIMFAPMPRDENADAWYLSATGGVDAYALCKGATNPEAVAAYVNCKLIEKNDESVQEVNEAEMREDYHWTDEMIAMDNYISQLTNEHPMVDFYTSVNSDVYDLLFNPVKDASYNGTDWYSTRDSLNDAVQVYIDEMNETLANLN
;
A
#
# COMPACT_ATOMS: atom_id res chain seq x y z
N MET A 1 21.21 3.64 -10.76
CA MET A 1 20.23 2.76 -10.14
C MET A 1 21.02 1.70 -9.37
N PHE A 2 20.74 1.52 -8.10
CA PHE A 2 21.50 0.57 -7.29
C PHE A 2 20.86 -0.81 -7.39
N PRO A 3 21.64 -1.90 -7.51
CA PRO A 3 21.06 -3.24 -7.58
C PRO A 3 20.33 -3.56 -6.27
N TYR A 4 19.05 -3.88 -6.38
CA TYR A 4 18.16 -4.20 -5.26
C TYR A 4 18.68 -5.34 -4.36
N SER A 5 19.52 -6.23 -4.93
CA SER A 5 20.11 -7.36 -4.21
C SER A 5 21.22 -6.98 -3.20
N GLU A 6 21.66 -5.73 -3.18
CA GLU A 6 22.74 -5.28 -2.32
C GLU A 6 22.26 -4.52 -1.08
N TYR A 7 20.92 -4.30 -0.95
CA TYR A 7 20.33 -3.50 0.13
C TYR A 7 19.29 -4.26 0.92
N ASP A 8 19.43 -4.26 2.23
CA ASP A 8 18.41 -4.66 3.17
C ASP A 8 17.33 -3.54 3.22
N TRP A 9 16.10 -3.91 3.50
CA TRP A 9 15.00 -2.97 3.77
C TRP A 9 15.33 -1.96 4.88
N ASN A 10 16.22 -2.33 5.78
CA ASN A 10 16.67 -1.47 6.87
C ASN A 10 17.68 -0.39 6.43
N ASP A 11 18.29 -0.51 5.26
CA ASP A 11 19.28 0.45 4.75
C ASP A 11 18.63 1.71 4.16
N PHE A 12 17.34 1.67 3.82
CA PHE A 12 16.66 2.76 3.15
C PHE A 12 16.45 4.01 4.02
N PRO A 13 16.03 3.88 5.29
CA PRO A 13 15.90 5.03 6.18
C PRO A 13 17.22 5.79 6.33
N GLU A 14 18.34 5.10 6.50
CA GLU A 14 19.66 5.69 6.62
C GLU A 14 20.02 6.55 5.40
N ARG A 15 19.64 6.13 4.19
CA ARG A 15 19.90 6.88 2.96
C ARG A 15 19.11 8.18 2.87
N VAL A 16 17.89 8.20 3.39
CA VAL A 16 17.09 9.42 3.50
C VAL A 16 17.75 10.36 4.48
N SER A 17 18.12 9.88 5.67
CA SER A 17 18.76 10.68 6.72
C SER A 17 20.12 11.25 6.29
N GLU A 18 20.85 10.54 5.43
CA GLU A 18 22.12 11.00 4.86
C GLU A 18 21.95 11.95 3.67
N GLY A 19 20.73 12.29 3.26
CA GLY A 19 20.43 13.11 2.09
C GLY A 19 20.84 12.49 0.74
N LYS A 20 21.03 11.17 0.71
CA LYS A 20 21.43 10.45 -0.50
C LYS A 20 20.28 10.09 -1.42
N THR A 21 19.05 10.24 -0.96
CA THR A 21 17.85 10.07 -1.75
C THR A 21 16.86 11.19 -1.46
N LEU A 22 16.21 11.70 -2.51
CA LEU A 22 15.23 12.78 -2.39
C LEU A 22 13.81 12.22 -2.18
N PHE A 23 13.52 11.05 -2.72
CA PHE A 23 12.23 10.38 -2.60
C PHE A 23 12.41 8.94 -2.19
N TYR A 24 11.59 8.52 -1.24
CA TYR A 24 11.53 7.15 -0.77
C TYR A 24 10.09 6.65 -0.81
N PRO A 25 9.73 5.77 -1.77
CA PRO A 25 8.41 5.17 -1.80
C PRO A 25 8.28 4.16 -0.67
N VAL A 26 7.28 4.37 0.18
CA VAL A 26 7.07 3.57 1.39
C VAL A 26 5.58 3.38 1.66
N GLY A 27 5.21 2.25 2.22
CA GLY A 27 3.85 2.03 2.72
C GLY A 27 3.60 2.77 4.03
N ARG A 28 2.38 3.25 4.23
CA ARG A 28 1.97 3.99 5.43
C ARG A 28 2.33 3.26 6.73
N TRP A 29 2.23 1.93 6.75
CA TRP A 29 2.57 1.09 7.90
C TRP A 29 4.00 1.29 8.40
N LYS A 30 4.94 1.58 7.50
CA LYS A 30 6.34 1.84 7.85
C LYS A 30 6.51 3.21 8.52
N LEU A 31 5.67 4.17 8.20
CA LEU A 31 5.68 5.50 8.81
C LEU A 31 5.06 5.51 10.21
N LEU A 32 4.33 4.46 10.58
CA LEU A 32 3.78 4.23 11.92
C LEU A 32 4.71 3.38 12.80
N GLU A 33 5.96 3.21 12.42
CA GLU A 33 6.96 2.67 13.32
C GLU A 33 7.43 3.76 14.30
N PRO A 34 7.69 3.40 15.58
CA PRO A 34 7.94 4.38 16.65
C PRO A 34 9.20 5.23 16.48
N ASP A 35 9.95 5.04 15.42
CA ASP A 35 11.23 5.70 15.23
C ASP A 35 11.39 6.26 13.81
N LEU A 36 10.69 7.35 13.52
CA LEU A 36 10.94 8.13 12.32
C LEU A 36 12.34 8.77 12.31
N SER A 37 13.02 8.83 13.47
CA SER A 37 14.38 9.37 13.55
C SER A 37 15.36 8.58 12.69
N ALA A 38 15.05 7.33 12.35
CA ALA A 38 15.80 6.55 11.38
C ALA A 38 15.82 7.19 9.98
N PHE A 39 14.82 8.03 9.63
CA PHE A 39 14.77 8.76 8.37
C PHE A 39 15.44 10.14 8.44
N GLY A 40 15.80 10.62 9.63
CA GLY A 40 16.39 11.93 9.87
C GLY A 40 15.56 12.79 10.82
N ASP A 41 15.77 14.12 10.76
CA ASP A 41 14.95 15.04 11.54
C ASP A 41 13.52 15.05 10.97
N PRO A 42 12.47 14.82 11.77
CA PRO A 42 11.09 14.89 11.29
C PRO A 42 10.73 16.21 10.60
N ASP A 43 11.34 17.31 11.01
CA ASP A 43 11.13 18.62 10.40
C ASP A 43 11.69 18.73 8.96
N ASP A 44 12.60 17.83 8.58
CA ASP A 44 13.19 17.78 7.24
C ASP A 44 12.45 16.77 6.32
N ILE A 45 11.45 16.06 6.84
CA ILE A 45 10.71 15.03 6.12
C ILE A 45 9.31 15.55 5.74
N MET A 46 8.90 15.28 4.50
CA MET A 46 7.55 15.57 4.03
C MET A 46 6.94 14.33 3.36
N PHE A 47 5.70 14.04 3.68
CA PHE A 47 4.93 13.05 2.94
C PHE A 47 4.43 13.63 1.62
N ALA A 48 4.32 12.80 0.62
CA ALA A 48 3.74 13.15 -0.67
C ALA A 48 3.01 11.94 -1.27
N PRO A 49 1.90 12.14 -1.98
CA PRO A 49 1.29 11.04 -2.73
C PRO A 49 2.26 10.58 -3.82
N MET A 50 2.16 9.31 -4.21
CA MET A 50 2.86 8.82 -5.40
C MET A 50 2.51 9.71 -6.60
N PRO A 51 3.49 10.03 -7.46
CA PRO A 51 3.26 10.93 -8.58
C PRO A 51 2.21 10.35 -9.53
N ARG A 52 1.32 11.21 -10.00
CA ARG A 52 0.31 10.87 -11.01
C ARG A 52 0.86 11.16 -12.40
N ASP A 53 0.55 10.29 -13.36
CA ASP A 53 0.75 10.59 -14.77
C ASP A 53 -0.08 11.83 -15.17
N GLU A 54 0.49 12.73 -15.95
CA GLU A 54 -0.18 13.98 -16.37
C GLU A 54 -1.44 13.74 -17.20
N ASN A 55 -1.53 12.57 -17.86
CA ASN A 55 -2.68 12.18 -18.67
C ASN A 55 -3.72 11.37 -17.88
N ALA A 56 -3.45 11.02 -16.63
CA ALA A 56 -4.43 10.35 -15.80
C ALA A 56 -5.48 11.35 -15.32
N ASP A 57 -6.73 10.95 -15.33
CA ASP A 57 -7.88 11.76 -14.91
C ASP A 57 -7.96 11.92 -13.39
N ALA A 58 -7.41 10.97 -12.64
CA ALA A 58 -7.42 10.96 -11.18
C ALA A 58 -6.17 10.28 -10.60
N TRP A 59 -6.01 10.32 -9.26
CA TRP A 59 -5.12 9.43 -8.54
C TRP A 59 -5.78 8.08 -8.32
N TYR A 60 -5.08 7.02 -8.68
CA TYR A 60 -5.44 5.64 -8.41
C TYR A 60 -4.40 5.08 -7.44
N LEU A 61 -4.64 5.29 -6.15
CA LEU A 61 -3.72 4.87 -5.11
C LEU A 61 -4.17 3.53 -4.51
N SER A 62 -3.22 2.65 -4.24
CA SER A 62 -3.53 1.40 -3.58
C SER A 62 -3.95 1.66 -2.14
N ALA A 63 -5.16 1.24 -1.79
CA ALA A 63 -5.66 1.33 -0.43
C ALA A 63 -4.97 0.31 0.50
N THR A 64 -4.52 -0.81 -0.06
CA THR A 64 -3.83 -1.87 0.69
C THR A 64 -3.06 -2.77 -0.27
N GLY A 65 -1.93 -3.29 0.17
CA GLY A 65 -1.19 -4.37 -0.52
C GLY A 65 -1.75 -5.77 -0.24
N GLY A 66 -2.87 -5.87 0.46
CA GLY A 66 -3.58 -7.09 0.79
C GLY A 66 -4.99 -6.77 1.30
N VAL A 67 -5.83 -7.77 1.39
CA VAL A 67 -7.17 -7.65 1.95
C VAL A 67 -7.21 -8.32 3.31
N ASP A 68 -7.30 -7.52 4.36
CA ASP A 68 -7.62 -8.02 5.69
C ASP A 68 -9.13 -8.19 5.82
N ALA A 69 -9.55 -9.39 6.17
CA ALA A 69 -10.97 -9.71 6.30
C ALA A 69 -11.26 -10.39 7.64
N TYR A 70 -12.44 -10.14 8.17
CA TYR A 70 -12.97 -10.89 9.29
C TYR A 70 -13.70 -12.14 8.77
N ALA A 71 -13.27 -13.31 9.21
CA ALA A 71 -13.92 -14.57 8.87
C ALA A 71 -14.68 -15.12 10.07
N LEU A 72 -15.94 -15.50 9.85
CA LEU A 72 -16.73 -16.22 10.85
C LEU A 72 -16.35 -17.69 10.82
N CYS A 73 -15.86 -18.22 11.94
CA CYS A 73 -15.52 -19.62 12.03
C CYS A 73 -16.76 -20.51 11.87
N LYS A 74 -16.61 -21.62 11.16
CA LYS A 74 -17.68 -22.64 11.06
C LYS A 74 -18.05 -23.14 12.45
N GLY A 75 -19.34 -23.05 12.77
CA GLY A 75 -19.87 -23.42 14.09
C GLY A 75 -19.89 -22.30 15.14
N ALA A 76 -19.60 -21.08 14.74
CA ALA A 76 -19.82 -19.92 15.62
C ALA A 76 -21.30 -19.82 15.99
N THR A 77 -21.54 -19.65 17.30
CA THR A 77 -22.89 -19.66 17.87
C THR A 77 -23.57 -18.28 17.91
N ASN A 78 -22.80 -17.23 17.63
CA ASN A 78 -23.30 -15.85 17.71
C ASN A 78 -22.77 -14.98 16.56
N PRO A 79 -23.30 -15.13 15.34
CA PRO A 79 -22.89 -14.33 14.18
C PRO A 79 -23.25 -12.85 14.33
N GLU A 80 -24.33 -12.52 15.06
CA GLU A 80 -24.76 -11.15 15.30
C GLU A 80 -23.73 -10.38 16.14
N ALA A 81 -23.07 -11.04 17.09
CA ALA A 81 -22.01 -10.40 17.88
C ALA A 81 -20.78 -10.04 17.02
N VAL A 82 -20.45 -10.86 16.04
CA VAL A 82 -19.36 -10.56 15.09
C VAL A 82 -19.75 -9.36 14.22
N ALA A 83 -20.98 -9.33 13.71
CA ALA A 83 -21.47 -8.20 12.93
C ALA A 83 -21.49 -6.90 13.78
N ALA A 84 -21.91 -6.99 15.04
CA ALA A 84 -21.89 -5.85 15.95
C ALA A 84 -20.46 -5.34 16.21
N TYR A 85 -19.50 -6.25 16.42
CA TYR A 85 -18.08 -5.89 16.59
C TYR A 85 -17.53 -5.16 15.35
N VAL A 86 -17.77 -5.69 14.15
CA VAL A 86 -17.32 -5.04 12.90
C VAL A 86 -17.97 -3.66 12.74
N ASN A 87 -19.27 -3.54 13.03
CA ASN A 87 -19.97 -2.25 12.97
C ASN A 87 -19.37 -1.25 13.99
N CYS A 88 -19.06 -1.68 15.21
CA CYS A 88 -18.41 -0.82 16.20
C CYS A 88 -17.04 -0.32 15.69
N LYS A 89 -16.26 -1.18 15.05
CA LYS A 89 -14.97 -0.80 14.45
C LYS A 89 -15.12 0.21 13.31
N LEU A 90 -16.17 0.09 12.49
CA LEU A 90 -16.47 1.05 11.43
C LEU A 90 -16.92 2.41 11.98
N ILE A 91 -17.72 2.41 13.06
CA ILE A 91 -18.15 3.64 13.73
C ILE A 91 -16.94 4.33 14.36
N GLU A 92 -16.13 3.59 15.10
CA GLU A 92 -14.91 4.10 15.73
C GLU A 92 -13.99 4.77 14.69
N LYS A 93 -13.77 4.14 13.55
CA LYS A 93 -12.92 4.67 12.48
C LYS A 93 -13.43 6.01 11.89
N ASN A 94 -14.75 6.26 11.95
CA ASN A 94 -15.36 7.46 11.41
C ASN A 94 -15.75 8.49 12.50
N ASP A 95 -15.42 8.23 13.77
CA ASP A 95 -15.70 9.13 14.89
C ASP A 95 -14.63 10.23 14.94
N GLU A 96 -15.06 11.48 14.95
CA GLU A 96 -14.19 12.64 14.95
C GLU A 96 -13.29 12.70 16.22
N SER A 97 -13.84 12.28 17.37
CA SER A 97 -13.07 12.22 18.63
C SER A 97 -11.97 11.16 18.59
N VAL A 98 -12.17 10.07 17.87
CA VAL A 98 -11.14 9.04 17.66
C VAL A 98 -10.06 9.53 16.69
N GLN A 99 -10.44 10.31 15.69
CA GLN A 99 -9.47 10.94 14.79
C GLN A 99 -8.56 11.91 15.55
N GLU A 100 -9.11 12.74 16.45
CA GLU A 100 -8.31 13.63 17.30
C GLU A 100 -7.32 12.86 18.19
N VAL A 101 -7.74 11.73 18.77
CA VAL A 101 -6.86 10.86 19.57
C VAL A 101 -5.76 10.25 18.70
N ASN A 102 -6.09 9.75 17.51
CA ASN A 102 -5.11 9.19 16.59
C ASN A 102 -4.09 10.23 16.14
N GLU A 103 -4.52 11.46 15.85
CA GLU A 103 -3.61 12.55 15.51
C GLU A 103 -2.70 12.94 16.66
N ALA A 104 -3.20 12.92 17.90
CA ALA A 104 -2.36 13.14 19.08
C ALA A 104 -1.30 12.05 19.22
N GLU A 105 -1.67 10.77 19.04
CA GLU A 105 -0.74 9.64 19.02
C GLU A 105 0.33 9.81 17.92
N MET A 106 -0.06 10.24 16.72
CA MET A 106 0.89 10.50 15.63
C MET A 106 1.92 11.56 16.03
N ARG A 107 1.52 12.61 16.73
CA ARG A 107 2.43 13.65 17.21
C ARG A 107 3.32 13.17 18.34
N GLU A 108 2.75 12.48 19.33
CA GLU A 108 3.44 12.13 20.57
C GLU A 108 4.32 10.90 20.42
N ASP A 109 3.81 9.84 19.77
CA ASP A 109 4.50 8.55 19.70
C ASP A 109 5.31 8.38 18.41
N TYR A 110 4.81 8.94 17.29
CA TYR A 110 5.47 8.81 15.97
C TYR A 110 6.19 10.09 15.52
N HIS A 111 6.13 11.16 16.30
CA HIS A 111 6.82 12.43 16.02
C HIS A 111 6.46 13.06 14.66
N TRP A 112 5.21 12.86 14.21
CA TRP A 112 4.74 13.49 12.99
C TRP A 112 4.48 14.98 13.20
N THR A 113 4.88 15.77 12.24
CA THR A 113 4.53 17.21 12.20
C THR A 113 3.08 17.40 11.76
N ASP A 114 2.53 18.59 11.99
CA ASP A 114 1.16 18.93 11.54
C ASP A 114 1.05 18.85 10.01
N GLU A 115 2.11 19.19 9.28
CA GLU A 115 2.18 19.07 7.83
C GLU A 115 2.15 17.61 7.36
N MET A 116 2.82 16.70 8.06
CA MET A 116 2.77 15.27 7.78
C MET A 116 1.35 14.72 7.98
N ILE A 117 0.69 15.08 9.07
CA ILE A 117 -0.68 14.67 9.38
C ILE A 117 -1.64 15.21 8.31
N ALA A 118 -1.52 16.49 7.95
CA ALA A 118 -2.35 17.09 6.91
C ALA A 118 -2.15 16.38 5.55
N MET A 119 -0.92 15.99 5.22
CA MET A 119 -0.63 15.29 3.98
C MET A 119 -1.12 13.84 4.02
N ASP A 120 -1.01 13.12 5.14
CA ASP A 120 -1.57 11.76 5.30
C ASP A 120 -3.10 11.76 5.14
N ASN A 121 -3.77 12.76 5.73
CA ASN A 121 -5.21 12.97 5.56
C ASN A 121 -5.57 13.23 4.09
N TYR A 122 -4.79 14.06 3.40
CA TYR A 122 -4.98 14.32 1.97
C TYR A 122 -4.76 13.08 1.10
N ILE A 123 -3.70 12.30 1.35
CA ILE A 123 -3.44 11.03 0.64
C ILE A 123 -4.58 10.04 0.89
N SER A 124 -5.08 9.97 2.12
CA SER A 124 -6.24 9.14 2.49
C SER A 124 -7.51 9.55 1.73
N GLN A 125 -7.75 10.85 1.58
CA GLN A 125 -8.86 11.36 0.75
C GLN A 125 -8.70 10.94 -0.71
N LEU A 126 -7.54 11.16 -1.32
CA LEU A 126 -7.26 10.74 -2.71
C LEU A 126 -7.46 9.22 -2.91
N THR A 127 -7.03 8.43 -1.93
CA THR A 127 -7.21 6.97 -1.96
C THR A 127 -8.68 6.57 -1.90
N ASN A 128 -9.49 7.29 -1.12
CA ASN A 128 -10.91 7.00 -0.98
C ASN A 128 -11.75 7.47 -2.19
N GLU A 129 -11.28 8.48 -2.93
CA GLU A 129 -11.97 8.94 -4.14
C GLU A 129 -11.97 7.88 -5.25
N HIS A 130 -10.83 7.20 -5.44
CA HIS A 130 -10.65 6.14 -6.44
C HIS A 130 -9.87 4.97 -5.85
N PRO A 131 -10.47 4.21 -4.92
CA PRO A 131 -9.77 3.16 -4.21
C PRO A 131 -9.38 2.04 -5.17
N MET A 132 -8.10 1.70 -5.16
CA MET A 132 -7.57 0.55 -5.87
C MET A 132 -7.16 -0.51 -4.86
N VAL A 133 -7.66 -1.72 -5.03
CA VAL A 133 -7.25 -2.86 -4.22
C VAL A 133 -6.28 -3.70 -5.04
N ASP A 134 -5.11 -3.87 -4.49
CA ASP A 134 -4.07 -4.66 -5.12
C ASP A 134 -4.17 -6.11 -4.67
N PHE A 135 -4.62 -6.98 -5.57
CA PHE A 135 -4.78 -8.40 -5.31
C PHE A 135 -3.62 -9.26 -5.82
N TYR A 136 -2.63 -8.69 -6.50
CA TYR A 136 -1.64 -9.49 -7.21
C TYR A 136 -0.85 -10.43 -6.28
N THR A 137 -0.59 -10.02 -5.04
CA THR A 137 0.09 -10.87 -4.04
C THR A 137 -0.84 -11.90 -3.39
N SER A 138 -2.16 -11.66 -3.43
CA SER A 138 -3.16 -12.49 -2.75
C SER A 138 -3.82 -13.51 -3.66
N VAL A 139 -3.76 -13.30 -4.98
CA VAL A 139 -4.43 -14.15 -5.95
C VAL A 139 -3.66 -15.44 -6.20
N ASN A 140 -2.37 -15.33 -6.49
CA ASN A 140 -1.49 -16.44 -6.78
C ASN A 140 -0.04 -15.98 -6.74
N SER A 141 0.84 -16.74 -6.09
CA SER A 141 2.29 -16.48 -6.09
C SER A 141 2.88 -16.48 -7.50
N ASP A 142 2.35 -17.31 -8.39
CA ASP A 142 2.83 -17.41 -9.77
C ASP A 142 2.55 -16.13 -10.57
N VAL A 143 1.42 -15.46 -10.30
CA VAL A 143 1.11 -14.14 -10.90
C VAL A 143 2.09 -13.07 -10.42
N TYR A 144 2.44 -13.09 -9.15
CA TYR A 144 3.46 -12.18 -8.62
C TYR A 144 4.80 -12.35 -9.34
N ASP A 145 5.28 -13.58 -9.44
CA ASP A 145 6.55 -13.89 -10.11
C ASP A 145 6.51 -13.55 -11.61
N LEU A 146 5.38 -13.82 -12.24
CA LEU A 146 5.15 -13.53 -13.66
C LEU A 146 5.18 -12.03 -13.96
N LEU A 147 4.65 -11.20 -13.08
CA LEU A 147 4.57 -9.74 -13.28
C LEU A 147 5.81 -9.02 -12.74
N PHE A 148 6.19 -9.33 -11.51
CA PHE A 148 7.21 -8.56 -10.81
C PHE A 148 8.61 -8.76 -11.36
N ASN A 149 9.00 -10.00 -11.63
CA ASN A 149 10.35 -10.29 -12.11
C ASN A 149 10.63 -9.69 -13.49
N PRO A 150 9.78 -9.82 -14.52
CA PRO A 150 10.02 -9.18 -15.83
C PRO A 150 10.02 -7.65 -15.76
N VAL A 151 9.17 -7.03 -14.93
CA VAL A 151 9.17 -5.57 -14.73
C VAL A 151 10.49 -5.12 -14.09
N LYS A 152 10.91 -5.83 -13.05
CA LYS A 152 12.18 -5.60 -12.39
C LYS A 152 13.35 -5.76 -13.36
N ASP A 153 13.39 -6.85 -14.11
CA ASP A 153 14.46 -7.12 -15.08
C ASP A 153 14.49 -6.10 -16.21
N ALA A 154 13.34 -5.68 -16.72
CA ALA A 154 13.25 -4.62 -17.71
C ALA A 154 13.82 -3.28 -17.16
N SER A 155 13.51 -2.96 -15.91
CA SER A 155 14.02 -1.78 -15.23
C SER A 155 15.54 -1.82 -15.07
N TYR A 156 16.10 -2.97 -14.71
CA TYR A 156 17.55 -3.13 -14.51
C TYR A 156 18.33 -3.15 -15.82
N ASN A 157 17.81 -3.83 -16.83
CA ASN A 157 18.49 -4.04 -18.10
C ASN A 157 18.20 -2.95 -19.13
N GLY A 158 17.31 -1.99 -18.81
CA GLY A 158 16.88 -0.95 -19.73
C GLY A 158 16.09 -1.53 -20.93
N THR A 159 15.41 -2.65 -20.73
CA THR A 159 14.56 -3.26 -21.76
C THR A 159 13.33 -2.37 -21.98
N ASP A 160 12.85 -2.33 -23.21
CA ASP A 160 11.65 -1.59 -23.54
C ASP A 160 10.43 -2.14 -22.80
N TRP A 161 9.80 -1.27 -22.01
CA TRP A 161 8.64 -1.62 -21.20
C TRP A 161 7.47 -2.14 -22.05
N TYR A 162 7.20 -1.52 -23.18
CA TYR A 162 6.06 -1.91 -24.04
C TYR A 162 6.22 -3.34 -24.55
N SER A 163 7.42 -3.70 -25.00
CA SER A 163 7.73 -5.07 -25.40
C SER A 163 7.58 -6.07 -24.23
N THR A 164 8.05 -5.70 -23.05
CA THR A 164 7.92 -6.54 -21.85
C THR A 164 6.45 -6.74 -21.50
N ARG A 165 5.68 -5.67 -21.41
CA ARG A 165 4.23 -5.70 -21.16
C ARG A 165 3.49 -6.58 -22.14
N ASP A 166 3.73 -6.39 -23.44
CA ASP A 166 3.03 -7.11 -24.49
C ASP A 166 3.34 -8.62 -24.46
N SER A 167 4.57 -9.00 -24.05
CA SER A 167 4.94 -10.40 -23.88
C SER A 167 4.27 -11.08 -22.69
N LEU A 168 3.84 -10.29 -21.68
CA LEU A 168 3.19 -10.83 -20.48
C LEU A 168 1.67 -10.92 -20.61
N ASN A 169 1.09 -10.17 -21.54
CA ASN A 169 -0.36 -9.98 -21.63
C ASN A 169 -1.12 -11.30 -21.73
N ASP A 170 -0.72 -12.19 -22.63
CA ASP A 170 -1.38 -13.48 -22.82
C ASP A 170 -1.24 -14.40 -21.61
N ALA A 171 -0.08 -14.38 -20.95
CA ALA A 171 0.18 -15.20 -19.79
C ALA A 171 -0.66 -14.72 -18.58
N VAL A 172 -0.78 -13.41 -18.37
CA VAL A 172 -1.62 -12.84 -17.31
C VAL A 172 -3.10 -13.11 -17.57
N GLN A 173 -3.53 -13.04 -18.85
CA GLN A 173 -4.92 -13.29 -19.21
C GLN A 173 -5.38 -14.70 -18.81
N VAL A 174 -4.52 -15.70 -18.92
CA VAL A 174 -4.83 -17.08 -18.48
C VAL A 174 -5.22 -17.09 -17.00
N TYR A 175 -4.45 -16.44 -16.13
CA TYR A 175 -4.77 -16.39 -14.70
C TYR A 175 -6.05 -15.61 -14.40
N ILE A 176 -6.32 -14.55 -15.16
CA ILE A 176 -7.57 -13.79 -15.04
C ILE A 176 -8.77 -14.68 -15.40
N ASP A 177 -8.65 -15.44 -16.46
CA ASP A 177 -9.72 -16.35 -16.93
C ASP A 177 -9.96 -17.48 -15.93
N GLU A 178 -8.91 -18.12 -15.39
CA GLU A 178 -9.01 -19.12 -14.33
C GLU A 178 -9.66 -18.57 -13.06
N MET A 179 -9.32 -17.35 -12.66
CA MET A 179 -9.95 -16.69 -11.52
C MET A 179 -11.44 -16.44 -11.77
N ASN A 180 -11.79 -15.91 -12.93
CA ASN A 180 -13.19 -15.66 -13.31
C ASN A 180 -14.00 -16.95 -13.33
N GLU A 181 -13.44 -18.06 -13.82
CA GLU A 181 -14.08 -19.38 -13.78
C GLU A 181 -14.28 -19.86 -12.34
N THR A 182 -13.27 -19.70 -11.49
CA THR A 182 -13.36 -20.06 -10.07
C THR A 182 -14.47 -19.28 -9.37
N LEU A 183 -14.52 -17.95 -9.58
CA LEU A 183 -15.55 -17.09 -9.01
C LEU A 183 -16.97 -17.43 -9.51
N ALA A 184 -17.10 -17.77 -10.78
CA ALA A 184 -18.39 -18.21 -11.35
C ALA A 184 -18.90 -19.52 -10.74
N ASN A 185 -18.01 -20.39 -10.32
CA ASN A 185 -18.34 -21.69 -9.70
C ASN A 185 -18.62 -21.58 -8.18
N LEU A 186 -18.39 -20.41 -7.55
CA LEU A 186 -18.71 -20.17 -6.13
C LEU A 186 -20.15 -19.70 -5.91
N ASN A 187 -20.91 -19.36 -6.95
CA ASN A 187 -22.31 -18.97 -6.94
C ASN A 187 -23.19 -20.14 -7.36
#